data_ce714077b90feef98abcc35589b3e22e
#
_entry.id   ce714077b90feef98abcc35589b3e22e
#
_cell.length_a   1.000
_cell.length_b   1.000
_cell.length_c   1.000
_cell.angle_alpha   90.00
_cell.angle_beta   90.00
_cell.angle_gamma   90.00
#
_symmetry.space_group_name_H-M   'P 1'
#
loop_
_entity.id
_entity.type
_entity.pdbx_description
1 polymer ?
#
loop_
_entity_poly.entity_id
_entity_poly.type
_entity_poly.pdbx_seq_one_letter_code
_entity_poly.pdbx_strand_id
1 'polypeptide(L)'
;MLDYNHKASFAERVNETIDAALIAENASRPPRDYLGGSRLGHACERALQFEFTATPKDEGQDFSGQLLRIFAIGHELEELAIRWLRGAGFELYTQKGNRPGGKAADSPDAGMRKRIPGGGQFGFSVAGGRIRGHVD
;
A
#
# COMPACT_ATOMS: atom_id res chain seq x y z
N MET A 1 -31.57 7.39 14.04
CA MET A 1 -31.95 7.64 15.45
C MET A 1 -30.65 7.64 16.26
N LEU A 2 -30.27 8.76 16.86
CA LEU A 2 -29.06 8.82 17.67
C LEU A 2 -29.38 8.23 19.05
N ASP A 3 -28.67 7.17 19.45
CA ASP A 3 -28.79 6.57 20.77
C ASP A 3 -27.85 7.31 21.73
N TYR A 4 -28.42 8.23 22.48
CA TYR A 4 -27.68 9.03 23.47
C TYR A 4 -27.21 8.22 24.71
N ASN A 5 -27.68 6.98 24.86
CA ASN A 5 -27.32 6.10 25.97
C ASN A 5 -26.36 4.98 25.55
N HIS A 6 -25.85 5.00 24.32
CA HIS A 6 -24.90 4.00 23.86
C HIS A 6 -23.62 4.05 24.70
N LYS A 7 -23.33 2.94 25.39
CA LYS A 7 -22.04 2.73 26.04
C LYS A 7 -21.21 1.82 25.16
N ALA A 8 -20.05 2.32 24.73
CA ALA A 8 -19.14 1.55 23.90
C ALA A 8 -18.84 0.18 24.54
N SER A 9 -19.08 -0.87 23.79
CA SER A 9 -18.73 -2.24 24.16
C SER A 9 -17.21 -2.41 24.27
N PHE A 10 -16.76 -3.50 24.88
CA PHE A 10 -15.33 -3.80 24.94
C PHE A 10 -14.70 -3.88 23.53
N ALA A 11 -15.40 -4.53 22.58
CA ALA A 11 -14.92 -4.65 21.19
C ALA A 11 -14.78 -3.29 20.50
N GLU A 12 -15.74 -2.39 20.68
CA GLU A 12 -15.68 -1.03 20.12
C GLU A 12 -14.48 -0.26 20.70
N ARG A 13 -14.26 -0.29 22.01
CA ARG A 13 -13.09 0.36 22.63
C ARG A 13 -11.77 -0.19 22.12
N VAL A 14 -11.66 -1.51 21.95
CA VAL A 14 -10.46 -2.14 21.39
C VAL A 14 -10.24 -1.67 19.97
N ASN A 15 -11.29 -1.67 19.12
CA ASN A 15 -11.20 -1.20 17.74
C ASN A 15 -10.80 0.28 17.66
N GLU A 16 -11.39 1.14 18.47
CA GLU A 16 -11.05 2.57 18.54
C GLU A 16 -9.58 2.77 18.94
N THR A 17 -9.08 1.98 19.89
CA THR A 17 -7.68 2.06 20.33
C THR A 17 -6.72 1.63 19.21
N ILE A 18 -7.05 0.55 18.49
CA ILE A 18 -6.26 0.08 17.35
C ILE A 18 -6.29 1.13 16.24
N ASP A 19 -7.48 1.66 15.91
CA ASP A 19 -7.64 2.65 14.85
C ASP A 19 -6.85 3.93 15.16
N ALA A 20 -6.89 4.41 16.40
CA ALA A 20 -6.11 5.57 16.82
C ALA A 20 -4.60 5.33 16.67
N ALA A 21 -4.11 4.16 17.06
CA ALA A 21 -2.69 3.80 16.90
C ALA A 21 -2.26 3.76 15.43
N LEU A 22 -3.07 3.16 14.55
CA LEU A 22 -2.80 3.11 13.11
C LEU A 22 -2.82 4.49 12.45
N ILE A 23 -3.76 5.34 12.83
CA ILE A 23 -3.83 6.73 12.35
C ILE A 23 -2.57 7.49 12.78
N ALA A 24 -2.16 7.37 14.05
CA ALA A 24 -0.94 8.02 14.54
C ALA A 24 0.32 7.52 13.83
N GLU A 25 0.43 6.21 13.60
CA GLU A 25 1.52 5.63 12.81
C GLU A 25 1.52 6.16 11.37
N ASN A 26 0.35 6.17 10.71
CA ASN A 26 0.24 6.67 9.35
C ASN A 26 0.59 8.16 9.25
N ALA A 27 0.19 8.97 10.21
CA ALA A 27 0.52 10.39 10.26
C ALA A 27 2.01 10.66 10.48
N SER A 28 2.75 9.75 11.12
CA SER A 28 4.19 9.86 11.31
C SER A 28 5.02 9.57 10.05
N ARG A 29 4.40 8.97 9.01
CA ARG A 29 5.07 8.66 7.75
C ARG A 29 5.23 9.91 6.89
N PRO A 30 6.34 10.07 6.18
CA PRO A 30 6.49 11.18 5.27
C PRO A 30 5.39 11.14 4.19
N PRO A 31 4.85 12.30 3.79
CA PRO A 31 3.86 12.35 2.72
C PRO A 31 4.45 11.82 1.41
N ARG A 32 3.61 11.22 0.59
CA ARG A 32 4.03 10.75 -0.74
C ARG A 32 4.30 11.94 -1.65
N ASP A 33 5.42 11.90 -2.33
CA ASP A 33 5.85 12.88 -3.34
C ASP A 33 5.57 12.41 -4.78
N TYR A 34 4.75 11.39 -4.95
CA TYR A 34 4.46 10.75 -6.22
C TYR A 34 3.00 10.31 -6.33
N LEU A 35 2.52 10.24 -7.57
CA LEU A 35 1.21 9.67 -7.88
C LEU A 35 1.31 8.15 -7.97
N GLY A 36 0.47 7.45 -7.21
CA GLY A 36 0.38 5.99 -7.28
C GLY A 36 -0.17 5.51 -8.62
N GLY A 37 0.40 4.44 -9.19
CA GLY A 37 -0.04 3.88 -10.47
C GLY A 37 -1.51 3.46 -10.47
N SER A 38 -2.05 3.00 -9.35
CA SER A 38 -3.46 2.65 -9.18
C SER A 38 -4.42 3.84 -9.28
N ARG A 39 -3.89 5.07 -9.24
CA ARG A 39 -4.69 6.30 -9.40
C ARG A 39 -4.85 6.70 -10.88
N LEU A 40 -4.02 6.17 -11.77
CA LEU A 40 -4.12 6.45 -13.19
C LEU A 40 -5.49 6.00 -13.72
N GLY A 41 -6.16 6.88 -14.44
CA GLY A 41 -7.52 6.63 -14.93
C GLY A 41 -8.64 7.06 -13.97
N HIS A 42 -8.32 7.71 -12.85
CA HIS A 42 -9.34 8.32 -12.01
C HIS A 42 -10.10 9.40 -12.79
N ALA A 43 -11.44 9.38 -12.71
CA ALA A 43 -12.31 10.24 -13.53
C ALA A 43 -12.13 11.76 -13.26
N CYS A 44 -11.66 12.14 -12.09
CA CYS A 44 -11.45 13.54 -11.74
C CYS A 44 -9.98 13.92 -11.92
N GLU A 45 -9.64 14.58 -13.02
CA GLU A 45 -8.29 15.07 -13.31
C GLU A 45 -7.77 16.06 -12.26
N ARG A 46 -8.65 16.89 -11.70
CA ARG A 46 -8.31 17.85 -10.64
C ARG A 46 -7.83 17.14 -9.38
N ALA A 47 -8.48 16.02 -9.00
CA ALA A 47 -8.04 15.21 -7.86
C ALA A 47 -6.65 14.61 -8.11
N LEU A 48 -6.40 14.13 -9.34
CA LEU A 48 -5.07 13.64 -9.74
C LEU A 48 -4.02 14.74 -9.71
N GLN A 49 -4.36 15.95 -10.15
CA GLN A 49 -3.46 17.10 -10.11
C GLN A 49 -3.09 17.46 -8.68
N PHE A 50 -4.05 17.52 -7.76
CA PHE A 50 -3.78 17.80 -6.35
C PHE A 50 -2.89 16.74 -5.71
N GLU A 51 -3.14 15.46 -6.00
CA GLU A 51 -2.32 14.36 -5.53
C GLU A 51 -0.90 14.43 -6.12
N PHE A 52 -0.77 14.72 -7.43
CA PHE A 52 0.51 14.84 -8.11
C PHE A 52 1.36 16.02 -7.60
N THR A 53 0.72 17.11 -7.21
CA THR A 53 1.38 18.31 -6.66
C THR A 53 1.58 18.23 -5.15
N ALA A 54 1.20 17.11 -4.52
CA ALA A 54 1.23 16.92 -3.07
C ALA A 54 0.49 18.05 -2.31
N THR A 55 -0.62 18.53 -2.88
CA THR A 55 -1.46 19.54 -2.24
C THR A 55 -1.98 18.99 -0.91
N PRO A 56 -1.91 19.75 0.18
CA PRO A 56 -2.47 19.32 1.46
C PRO A 56 -3.94 18.92 1.32
N LYS A 57 -4.32 17.84 1.97
CA LYS A 57 -5.71 17.39 2.01
C LYS A 57 -6.51 18.29 2.94
N ASP A 58 -7.81 18.39 2.65
CA ASP A 58 -8.74 19.02 3.58
C ASP A 58 -8.82 18.23 4.89
N GLU A 59 -9.18 18.91 5.96
CA GLU A 59 -9.35 18.29 7.27
C GLU A 59 -10.38 17.15 7.19
N GLY A 60 -10.06 16.01 7.79
CA GLY A 60 -10.93 14.82 7.79
C GLY A 60 -10.88 13.96 6.52
N GLN A 61 -10.04 14.29 5.54
CA GLN A 61 -9.86 13.49 4.31
C GLN A 61 -8.71 12.47 4.41
N ASP A 62 -8.19 12.26 5.59
CA ASP A 62 -7.20 11.20 5.85
C ASP A 62 -7.84 9.81 5.95
N PHE A 63 -7.02 8.79 5.83
CA PHE A 63 -7.49 7.41 5.95
C PHE A 63 -8.04 7.14 7.35
N SER A 64 -9.24 6.56 7.42
CA SER A 64 -9.78 6.05 8.68
C SER A 64 -8.96 4.87 9.18
N GLY A 65 -8.95 4.64 10.50
CA GLY A 65 -8.26 3.48 11.08
C GLY A 65 -8.80 2.15 10.55
N GLN A 66 -10.11 2.06 10.29
CA GLN A 66 -10.71 0.89 9.65
C GLN A 66 -10.10 0.63 8.27
N LEU A 67 -9.93 1.66 7.43
CA LEU A 67 -9.33 1.51 6.11
C LEU A 67 -7.85 1.09 6.21
N LEU A 68 -7.12 1.64 7.16
CA LEU A 68 -5.73 1.26 7.43
C LEU A 68 -5.61 -0.22 7.86
N ARG A 69 -6.55 -0.74 8.65
CA ARG A 69 -6.64 -2.18 8.96
C ARG A 69 -6.85 -3.03 7.71
N ILE A 70 -7.75 -2.60 6.81
CA ILE A 70 -8.00 -3.30 5.55
C ILE A 70 -6.73 -3.37 4.70
N PHE A 71 -5.98 -2.27 4.61
CA PHE A 71 -4.71 -2.25 3.88
C PHE A 71 -3.67 -3.19 4.51
N ALA A 72 -3.55 -3.19 5.84
CA ALA A 72 -2.64 -4.09 6.54
C ALA A 72 -2.97 -5.57 6.29
N ILE A 73 -4.25 -5.93 6.39
CA ILE A 73 -4.72 -7.30 6.09
C ILE A 73 -4.43 -7.67 4.63
N GLY A 74 -4.65 -6.73 3.68
CA GLY A 74 -4.34 -6.94 2.27
C GLY A 74 -2.87 -7.34 2.04
N HIS A 75 -1.95 -6.63 2.67
CA HIS A 75 -0.52 -6.93 2.56
C HIS A 75 -0.14 -8.31 3.15
N GLU A 76 -0.73 -8.67 4.29
CA GLU A 76 -0.49 -10.00 4.89
C GLU A 76 -1.06 -11.12 4.03
N LEU A 77 -2.24 -10.93 3.43
CA LEU A 77 -2.87 -11.90 2.54
C LEU A 77 -2.06 -12.09 1.25
N GLU A 78 -1.47 -11.03 0.70
CA GLU A 78 -0.58 -11.12 -0.45
C GLU A 78 0.65 -11.99 -0.13
N GLU A 79 1.35 -11.72 0.96
CA GLU A 79 2.51 -12.53 1.39
C GLU A 79 2.12 -14.01 1.66
N LEU A 80 0.92 -14.22 2.19
CA LEU A 80 0.37 -15.56 2.41
C LEU A 80 0.10 -16.28 1.09
N ALA A 81 -0.53 -15.61 0.13
CA ALA A 81 -0.82 -16.15 -1.19
C ALA A 81 0.47 -16.52 -1.95
N ILE A 82 1.49 -15.65 -1.92
CA ILE A 82 2.80 -15.90 -2.49
C ILE A 82 3.43 -17.18 -1.88
N ARG A 83 3.33 -17.33 -0.57
CA ARG A 83 3.85 -18.51 0.14
C ARG A 83 3.13 -19.79 -0.27
N TRP A 84 1.81 -19.75 -0.40
CA TRP A 84 1.02 -20.90 -0.84
C TRP A 84 1.31 -21.30 -2.28
N LEU A 85 1.37 -20.33 -3.19
CA LEU A 85 1.67 -20.58 -4.60
C LEU A 85 3.07 -21.20 -4.76
N ARG A 86 4.06 -20.69 -4.05
CA ARG A 86 5.41 -21.27 -4.04
C ARG A 86 5.42 -22.69 -3.48
N GLY A 87 4.68 -22.92 -2.40
CA GLY A 87 4.54 -24.27 -1.81
C GLY A 87 3.84 -25.26 -2.75
N ALA A 88 2.97 -24.77 -3.63
CA ALA A 88 2.33 -25.56 -4.68
C ALA A 88 3.21 -25.78 -5.93
N GLY A 89 4.44 -25.25 -5.95
CA GLY A 89 5.40 -25.46 -7.04
C GLY A 89 5.34 -24.39 -8.15
N PHE A 90 4.58 -23.31 -7.97
CA PHE A 90 4.60 -22.21 -8.92
C PHE A 90 5.89 -21.40 -8.83
N GLU A 91 6.52 -21.09 -9.96
CA GLU A 91 7.62 -20.13 -10.03
C GLU A 91 7.08 -18.71 -10.01
N LEU A 92 7.25 -17.99 -8.90
CA LEU A 92 6.84 -16.61 -8.76
C LEU A 92 8.06 -15.69 -8.70
N TYR A 93 8.07 -14.72 -9.59
CA TYR A 93 9.09 -13.68 -9.62
C TYR A 93 8.61 -12.49 -8.78
N THR A 94 9.25 -12.28 -7.65
CA THR A 94 8.96 -11.14 -6.77
C THR A 94 10.25 -10.38 -6.47
N GLN A 95 10.13 -9.13 -6.00
CA GLN A 95 11.30 -8.31 -5.65
C GLN A 95 12.19 -8.94 -4.56
N LYS A 96 11.61 -9.69 -3.63
CA LYS A 96 12.35 -10.37 -2.55
C LYS A 96 13.16 -11.58 -3.06
N GLY A 97 13.15 -11.81 -4.36
CA GLY A 97 13.95 -12.82 -5.03
C GLY A 97 13.75 -14.19 -4.45
N ASN A 98 12.97 -15.04 -5.07
CA ASN A 98 13.01 -16.43 -4.72
C ASN A 98 12.81 -17.27 -5.97
N ARG A 99 13.92 -17.47 -6.59
CA ARG A 99 14.16 -18.70 -7.32
C ARG A 99 14.86 -19.63 -6.33
N PRO A 100 14.41 -20.84 -6.06
CA PRO A 100 15.27 -21.81 -5.41
C PRO A 100 16.59 -21.89 -6.21
N GLY A 101 17.67 -21.30 -5.70
CA GLY A 101 18.99 -21.28 -6.34
C GLY A 101 19.27 -20.18 -7.37
N GLY A 102 18.39 -19.20 -7.58
CA GLY A 102 18.59 -18.14 -8.57
C GLY A 102 18.91 -16.78 -7.95
N LYS A 103 20.01 -16.17 -8.39
CA LYS A 103 20.32 -14.77 -8.12
C LYS A 103 19.28 -13.89 -8.82
N ALA A 104 18.72 -12.88 -8.14
CA ALA A 104 17.73 -11.92 -8.66
C ALA A 104 18.24 -11.06 -9.84
N ALA A 105 19.38 -11.39 -10.43
CA ALA A 105 20.14 -10.54 -11.34
C ALA A 105 19.96 -10.85 -12.85
N ASP A 106 19.29 -11.93 -13.23
CA ASP A 106 19.35 -12.41 -14.61
C ASP A 106 18.09 -12.11 -15.47
N SER A 107 17.27 -11.14 -15.05
CA SER A 107 16.24 -10.62 -15.97
C SER A 107 16.85 -9.56 -16.88
N PRO A 108 16.66 -9.64 -18.23
CA PRO A 108 17.17 -8.63 -19.16
C PRO A 108 16.66 -7.22 -18.90
N ASP A 109 15.61 -7.06 -18.08
CA ASP A 109 15.03 -5.78 -17.64
C ASP A 109 15.53 -5.31 -16.25
N ALA A 110 16.54 -5.94 -15.68
CA ALA A 110 17.03 -5.60 -14.32
C ALA A 110 17.52 -4.15 -14.20
N GLY A 111 17.90 -3.51 -15.31
CA GLY A 111 18.35 -2.11 -15.32
C GLY A 111 17.23 -1.07 -15.20
N MET A 112 15.97 -1.44 -15.48
CA MET A 112 14.82 -0.53 -15.46
C MET A 112 14.02 -0.55 -14.15
N ARG A 113 14.33 -1.49 -13.26
CA ARG A 113 13.53 -1.77 -12.04
C ARG A 113 14.24 -1.26 -10.80
N LYS A 114 13.96 -0.01 -10.43
CA LYS A 114 14.47 0.57 -9.18
C LYS A 114 13.82 -0.14 -8.00
N ARG A 115 14.62 -0.74 -7.11
CA ARG A 115 14.14 -1.34 -5.86
C ARG A 115 13.35 -0.31 -5.05
N ILE A 116 12.09 -0.60 -4.76
CA ILE A 116 11.29 0.14 -3.79
C ILE A 116 11.46 -0.59 -2.45
N PRO A 117 11.95 0.08 -1.40
CA PRO A 117 12.13 -0.58 -0.10
C PRO A 117 10.78 -1.08 0.44
N GLY A 118 10.75 -2.35 0.87
CA GLY A 118 9.64 -2.92 1.64
C GLY A 118 8.65 -3.80 0.90
N GLY A 119 8.66 -3.86 -0.46
CA GLY A 119 7.68 -4.64 -1.21
C GLY A 119 8.20 -5.98 -1.75
N GLY A 120 7.35 -7.01 -1.75
CA GLY A 120 7.55 -8.25 -2.53
C GLY A 120 7.22 -8.11 -4.01
N GLN A 121 6.65 -6.99 -4.43
CA GLN A 121 6.15 -6.68 -5.77
C GLN A 121 7.18 -5.94 -6.62
N PHE A 122 7.12 -6.14 -7.93
CA PHE A 122 7.90 -5.34 -8.87
C PHE A 122 7.33 -3.92 -8.98
N GLY A 123 8.18 -2.92 -8.76
CA GLY A 123 7.80 -1.53 -8.90
C GLY A 123 8.20 -0.96 -10.26
N PHE A 124 7.42 -0.02 -10.74
CA PHE A 124 7.81 0.84 -11.85
C PHE A 124 7.85 2.31 -11.41
N SER A 125 8.64 3.09 -12.12
CA SER A 125 8.77 4.52 -11.87
C SER A 125 8.97 5.25 -13.20
N VAL A 126 8.10 6.20 -13.51
CA VAL A 126 8.14 7.01 -14.73
C VAL A 126 8.01 8.50 -14.39
N ALA A 127 8.14 9.37 -15.40
CA ALA A 127 8.07 10.82 -15.23
C ALA A 127 9.04 11.36 -14.15
N GLY A 128 10.30 10.91 -14.18
CA GLY A 128 11.30 11.36 -13.20
C GLY A 128 11.04 10.88 -11.78
N GLY A 129 10.29 9.81 -11.60
CA GLY A 129 9.92 9.27 -10.28
C GLY A 129 8.63 9.83 -9.70
N ARG A 130 7.94 10.71 -10.45
CA ARG A 130 6.68 11.35 -10.01
C ARG A 130 5.46 10.43 -10.13
N ILE A 131 5.55 9.37 -10.91
CA ILE A 131 4.53 8.32 -11.01
C ILE A 131 5.19 7.01 -10.66
N ARG A 132 4.66 6.31 -9.67
CA ARG A 132 5.17 5.01 -9.19
C ARG A 132 4.04 4.04 -8.98
N GLY A 133 4.29 2.77 -9.21
CA GLY A 133 3.32 1.71 -8.95
C GLY A 133 4.02 0.38 -8.79
N HIS A 134 3.23 -0.61 -8.42
CA HIS A 134 3.63 -2.00 -8.33
C HIS A 134 2.85 -2.81 -9.35
N VAL A 135 3.44 -3.90 -9.80
CA VAL A 135 2.79 -4.88 -10.67
C VAL A 135 2.48 -6.09 -9.82
N ASP A 136 1.21 -6.44 -9.74
CA ASP A 136 0.69 -7.61 -9.06
C ASP A 136 0.81 -8.86 -9.94
#